data_3470f8b6afe1a085daae57e4ebe17a83
#
_entry.id   3470f8b6afe1a085daae57e4ebe17a83
#
_cell.length_a   1.000
_cell.length_b   1.000
_cell.length_c   1.000
_cell.angle_alpha   90.00
_cell.angle_beta   90.00
_cell.angle_gamma   90.00
#
_symmetry.space_group_name_H-M   'P 1'
#
loop_
_entity.id
_entity.type
_entity.pdbx_description
1 polymer ?
#
loop_
_entity_poly.entity_id
_entity_poly.type
_entity_poly.pdbx_seq_one_letter_code
_entity_poly.pdbx_strand_id
1 'polypeptide(L)'
;MKEKKHWNRRVLSFFLALAMVITQLGVWNAGKESVQAAENSSFTLYYYNESKEPLYVNIWSWAGISFAEDVEVTSEFGWNHDLAVMKAVDGNENWYSVTIKILDAEADDGFTIYQNGTGDDNILVQYDSQYNNQSDYANFVSGTESAYAVKDETVYTNLSEAGLNMEDQADDDDNSTEYNLQITADNTTVEAGDTVSLTAVLKKGQTEITDLEAAGLHLYWWNNTTNSSGEFINYDESNGYSLTLQTTLGTLGTNEIQAKLQDAEWKDIVIKKIEITVNEASNSVKDAPIDVTKVNNLSSDFIMGMDISSMISELQSGVVYRDYDGNELKTLDDICRFIKEQGINHIRVRVWNDPYDANGNGYGGGNNDVAKAKEFADACRNAGLKMLVDFHCSDLWTDPSKQQEPKAWKGYTLEQKKEALNTYITESLNTIDPSKDVVDMVQVGNETTGGFIGETNVSNMCVLFSAGAAGVKTYNPDVKVVIHVESPHKGTMVTWAGNLQDNNVDYDILATSYYPYWHGTLDNLKQQFETVKNTYHKDVMVAETSYAYTLEDSDGHDNTVRVGNNDNGADTTEPFTEQGQATAIRNLINTVNEAG
;
A
#
# COMPACT_ATOMS: atom_id res chain seq x y z
N MET A 1 32.94 36.75 -18.30
CA MET A 1 31.60 37.38 -18.29
C MET A 1 30.70 36.95 -19.48
N LYS A 2 31.03 35.84 -20.20
CA LYS A 2 30.19 35.29 -21.29
C LYS A 2 29.43 34.00 -20.94
N GLU A 3 29.80 33.30 -19.90
CA GLU A 3 29.15 32.03 -19.53
C GLU A 3 27.85 32.17 -18.70
N LYS A 4 27.68 33.28 -17.97
CA LYS A 4 26.43 33.53 -17.20
C LYS A 4 25.19 33.85 -18.06
N LYS A 5 25.38 34.22 -19.33
CA LYS A 5 24.22 34.54 -20.23
C LYS A 5 23.57 33.31 -20.86
N HIS A 6 24.25 32.17 -20.94
CA HIS A 6 23.70 30.95 -21.52
C HIS A 6 22.88 30.12 -20.53
N TRP A 7 23.18 30.20 -19.22
CA TRP A 7 22.39 29.48 -18.22
C TRP A 7 21.01 30.09 -18.04
N ASN A 8 20.90 31.41 -17.96
CA ASN A 8 19.61 32.09 -17.80
C ASN A 8 18.63 31.88 -18.98
N ARG A 9 19.15 31.61 -20.19
CA ARG A 9 18.28 31.30 -21.34
C ARG A 9 17.75 29.86 -21.31
N ARG A 10 18.49 28.90 -20.79
CA ARG A 10 18.04 27.51 -20.68
C ARG A 10 17.03 27.34 -19.54
N VAL A 11 17.23 28.02 -18.44
CA VAL A 11 16.29 28.02 -17.30
C VAL A 11 14.99 28.72 -17.69
N LEU A 12 15.04 29.83 -18.41
CA LEU A 12 13.83 30.55 -18.85
C LEU A 12 13.03 29.74 -19.90
N SER A 13 13.72 28.98 -20.77
CA SER A 13 13.07 28.08 -21.73
C SER A 13 12.39 26.88 -21.04
N PHE A 14 12.96 26.38 -19.95
CA PHE A 14 12.38 25.29 -19.17
C PHE A 14 11.12 25.75 -18.41
N PHE A 15 11.14 26.93 -17.80
CA PHE A 15 9.96 27.49 -17.13
C PHE A 15 8.86 27.93 -18.12
N LEU A 16 9.20 28.37 -19.32
CA LEU A 16 8.21 28.67 -20.35
C LEU A 16 7.56 27.40 -20.95
N ALA A 17 8.32 26.30 -21.09
CA ALA A 17 7.77 25.01 -21.49
C ALA A 17 6.87 24.42 -20.39
N LEU A 18 7.27 24.52 -19.12
CA LEU A 18 6.46 24.08 -17.98
C LEU A 18 5.20 24.94 -17.81
N ALA A 19 5.27 26.25 -18.03
CA ALA A 19 4.10 27.15 -17.98
C ALA A 19 3.11 26.89 -19.12
N MET A 20 3.59 26.51 -20.33
CA MET A 20 2.71 26.12 -21.43
C MET A 20 2.00 24.78 -21.19
N VAL A 21 2.66 23.82 -20.53
CA VAL A 21 2.03 22.54 -20.15
C VAL A 21 0.95 22.78 -19.09
N ILE A 22 1.19 23.65 -18.10
CA ILE A 22 0.21 23.95 -17.05
C ILE A 22 -0.98 24.77 -17.59
N THR A 23 -0.79 25.64 -18.59
CA THR A 23 -1.88 26.41 -19.19
C THR A 23 -2.70 25.60 -20.21
N GLN A 24 -2.18 24.52 -20.77
CA GLN A 24 -2.97 23.59 -21.60
C GLN A 24 -3.79 22.60 -20.76
N LEU A 25 -3.38 22.27 -19.52
CA LEU A 25 -4.16 21.43 -18.62
C LEU A 25 -5.34 22.17 -17.93
N GLY A 26 -5.41 23.50 -18.02
CA GLY A 26 -6.42 24.33 -17.35
C GLY A 26 -7.63 24.74 -18.21
N VAL A 27 -7.71 24.39 -19.50
CA VAL A 27 -8.78 24.85 -20.41
C VAL A 27 -9.59 23.70 -21.04
N TRP A 28 -9.32 22.45 -20.65
CA TRP A 28 -9.94 21.28 -21.32
C TRP A 28 -10.85 20.45 -20.40
N ASN A 29 -11.58 21.08 -19.51
CA ASN A 29 -12.58 20.36 -18.71
C ASN A 29 -13.97 21.01 -18.79
N ALA A 30 -14.51 21.10 -20.02
CA ALA A 30 -15.92 21.31 -20.26
C ALA A 30 -16.35 20.53 -21.52
N GLY A 31 -16.80 19.31 -21.30
CA GLY A 31 -17.58 18.57 -22.29
C GLY A 31 -16.80 17.56 -23.15
N LYS A 32 -16.18 16.56 -22.56
CA LYS A 32 -16.01 15.25 -23.19
C LYS A 32 -16.64 14.20 -22.28
N GLU A 33 -17.51 13.39 -22.85
CA GLU A 33 -17.92 12.13 -22.27
C GLU A 33 -16.65 11.33 -21.97
N SER A 34 -16.60 10.65 -20.83
CA SER A 34 -15.50 9.76 -20.47
C SER A 34 -15.34 8.73 -21.58
N VAL A 35 -14.24 8.82 -22.33
CA VAL A 35 -13.83 7.70 -23.19
C VAL A 35 -13.53 6.55 -22.24
N GLN A 36 -14.28 5.47 -22.40
CA GLN A 36 -14.09 4.22 -21.66
C GLN A 36 -12.63 3.79 -21.89
N ALA A 37 -11.90 3.49 -20.85
CA ALA A 37 -10.54 2.95 -20.97
C ALA A 37 -10.59 1.71 -21.88
N ALA A 38 -9.59 1.56 -22.75
CA ALA A 38 -9.53 0.42 -23.65
C ALA A 38 -9.60 -0.89 -22.83
N GLU A 39 -10.51 -1.80 -23.18
CA GLU A 39 -10.68 -3.08 -22.48
C GLU A 39 -9.43 -3.96 -22.59
N ASN A 40 -8.68 -3.84 -23.70
CA ASN A 40 -7.43 -4.57 -23.93
C ASN A 40 -6.27 -3.58 -24.12
N SER A 41 -5.16 -3.82 -23.44
CA SER A 41 -3.92 -3.04 -23.60
C SER A 41 -3.04 -3.48 -24.78
N SER A 42 -3.44 -4.53 -25.48
CA SER A 42 -2.76 -5.06 -26.67
C SER A 42 -3.74 -5.82 -27.55
N PHE A 43 -3.39 -5.99 -28.82
CA PHE A 43 -4.10 -6.85 -29.73
C PHE A 43 -3.14 -7.69 -30.58
N THR A 44 -3.58 -8.89 -31.01
CA THR A 44 -2.86 -9.71 -31.96
C THR A 44 -3.46 -9.54 -33.34
N LEU A 45 -2.66 -9.10 -34.29
CA LEU A 45 -3.05 -8.96 -35.69
C LEU A 45 -2.64 -10.24 -36.45
N TYR A 46 -3.61 -10.91 -37.03
CA TYR A 46 -3.42 -12.02 -37.95
C TYR A 46 -3.58 -11.52 -39.38
N TYR A 47 -2.61 -11.81 -40.24
CA TYR A 47 -2.61 -11.39 -41.64
C TYR A 47 -2.49 -12.59 -42.58
N TYR A 48 -3.41 -12.68 -43.53
CA TYR A 48 -3.41 -13.75 -44.54
C TYR A 48 -2.54 -13.36 -45.73
N ASN A 49 -1.58 -14.25 -46.10
CA ASN A 49 -0.68 -14.06 -47.22
C ASN A 49 -0.36 -15.37 -47.95
N GLU A 50 -0.92 -15.52 -49.14
CA GLU A 50 -0.72 -16.73 -49.97
C GLU A 50 0.70 -16.88 -50.51
N SER A 51 1.47 -15.80 -50.59
CA SER A 51 2.81 -15.83 -51.19
C SER A 51 3.83 -16.62 -50.39
N LYS A 52 3.59 -16.84 -49.11
CA LYS A 52 4.50 -17.50 -48.14
C LYS A 52 5.85 -16.80 -47.95
N GLU A 53 5.96 -15.58 -48.42
CA GLU A 53 7.15 -14.76 -48.23
C GLU A 53 7.13 -14.10 -46.86
N PRO A 54 8.30 -13.80 -46.23
CA PRO A 54 8.37 -13.18 -44.93
C PRO A 54 7.63 -11.86 -44.85
N LEU A 55 6.88 -11.65 -43.77
CA LEU A 55 6.15 -10.41 -43.48
C LEU A 55 6.82 -9.66 -42.33
N TYR A 56 6.84 -8.34 -42.48
CA TYR A 56 7.45 -7.43 -41.52
C TYR A 56 6.48 -6.32 -41.18
N VAL A 57 6.51 -5.83 -39.93
CA VAL A 57 5.71 -4.70 -39.47
C VAL A 57 6.61 -3.57 -38.99
N ASN A 58 6.33 -2.36 -39.44
CA ASN A 58 6.95 -1.12 -38.96
C ASN A 58 5.90 -0.27 -38.24
N ILE A 59 6.27 0.31 -37.09
CA ILE A 59 5.46 1.31 -36.37
C ILE A 59 6.04 2.69 -36.64
N TRP A 60 5.20 3.69 -36.83
CA TRP A 60 5.62 5.01 -37.36
C TRP A 60 6.25 5.91 -36.28
N SER A 61 5.56 6.13 -35.17
CA SER A 61 6.00 7.11 -34.18
C SER A 61 6.31 6.54 -32.80
N TRP A 62 5.80 5.35 -32.49
CA TRP A 62 5.93 4.70 -31.19
C TRP A 62 5.31 5.48 -30.01
N ALA A 63 4.41 6.44 -30.32
CA ALA A 63 3.74 7.23 -29.31
C ALA A 63 2.43 6.58 -28.85
N GLY A 64 1.69 5.95 -29.78
CA GLY A 64 0.39 5.35 -29.53
C GLY A 64 0.42 3.83 -29.42
N ILE A 65 1.36 3.19 -30.12
CA ILE A 65 1.49 1.73 -30.15
C ILE A 65 2.97 1.30 -30.09
N SER A 66 3.22 0.06 -29.66
CA SER A 66 4.55 -0.59 -29.68
C SER A 66 4.42 -2.09 -29.92
N PHE A 67 5.54 -2.79 -30.17
CA PHE A 67 5.50 -4.25 -30.20
C PHE A 67 5.45 -4.84 -28.79
N ALA A 68 4.82 -6.03 -28.64
CA ALA A 68 4.91 -6.81 -27.43
C ALA A 68 6.34 -7.34 -27.22
N GLU A 69 6.68 -7.69 -25.97
CA GLU A 69 8.07 -8.04 -25.61
C GLU A 69 8.55 -9.36 -26.23
N ASP A 70 7.64 -10.24 -26.61
CA ASP A 70 7.91 -11.54 -27.24
C ASP A 70 7.97 -11.46 -28.78
N VAL A 71 7.78 -10.28 -29.36
CA VAL A 71 7.83 -10.06 -30.81
C VAL A 71 9.29 -10.01 -31.27
N GLU A 72 9.65 -10.89 -32.21
CA GLU A 72 10.97 -10.90 -32.83
C GLU A 72 11.15 -9.67 -33.71
N VAL A 73 12.23 -8.92 -33.51
CA VAL A 73 12.56 -7.73 -34.30
C VAL A 73 13.86 -7.90 -35.09
N THR A 74 13.95 -7.24 -36.23
CA THR A 74 15.14 -7.26 -37.09
C THR A 74 15.53 -5.86 -37.54
N SER A 75 16.84 -5.61 -37.63
CA SER A 75 17.44 -4.37 -38.16
C SER A 75 18.06 -4.54 -39.55
N GLU A 76 17.83 -5.67 -40.23
CA GLU A 76 18.50 -6.03 -41.50
C GLU A 76 18.26 -5.03 -42.64
N PHE A 77 17.19 -4.24 -42.60
CA PHE A 77 16.79 -3.37 -43.71
C PHE A 77 17.26 -1.93 -43.59
N GLY A 78 18.15 -1.63 -42.64
CA GLY A 78 18.84 -0.35 -42.56
C GLY A 78 18.02 0.88 -42.18
N TRP A 79 16.85 0.67 -41.59
CA TRP A 79 16.02 1.73 -41.03
C TRP A 79 16.50 2.11 -39.62
N ASN A 80 16.13 3.34 -39.20
CA ASN A 80 16.48 3.82 -37.83
C ASN A 80 15.70 3.13 -36.70
N HIS A 81 14.79 2.23 -37.03
CA HIS A 81 13.91 1.50 -36.11
C HIS A 81 13.85 0.02 -36.49
N ASP A 82 13.71 -0.83 -35.48
CA ASP A 82 13.55 -2.25 -35.65
C ASP A 82 12.19 -2.57 -36.29
N LEU A 83 12.16 -3.61 -37.14
CA LEU A 83 10.95 -4.14 -37.74
C LEU A 83 10.54 -5.42 -37.02
N ALA A 84 9.26 -5.59 -36.71
CA ALA A 84 8.76 -6.87 -36.23
C ALA A 84 8.68 -7.88 -37.36
N VAL A 85 9.10 -9.11 -37.09
CA VAL A 85 8.93 -10.26 -37.98
C VAL A 85 7.60 -10.92 -37.62
N MET A 86 6.66 -11.01 -38.57
CA MET A 86 5.41 -11.73 -38.33
C MET A 86 5.66 -13.23 -38.30
N LYS A 87 5.15 -13.92 -37.29
CA LYS A 87 5.28 -15.37 -37.13
C LYS A 87 4.19 -16.11 -37.89
N ALA A 88 4.53 -17.20 -38.53
CA ALA A 88 3.53 -18.13 -39.12
C ALA A 88 2.64 -18.70 -38.00
N VAL A 89 1.35 -18.81 -38.27
CA VAL A 89 0.37 -19.35 -37.32
C VAL A 89 0.29 -20.87 -37.53
N ASP A 90 0.66 -21.62 -36.50
CA ASP A 90 0.67 -23.09 -36.56
C ASP A 90 -0.73 -23.64 -36.84
N GLY A 91 -0.81 -24.68 -37.66
CA GLY A 91 -2.08 -25.29 -38.09
C GLY A 91 -2.91 -24.44 -39.06
N ASN A 92 -2.52 -23.20 -39.36
CA ASN A 92 -3.26 -22.28 -40.23
C ASN A 92 -2.39 -21.81 -41.43
N GLU A 93 -2.43 -22.55 -42.50
CA GLU A 93 -1.59 -22.29 -43.70
C GLU A 93 -1.86 -20.86 -44.25
N ASN A 94 -0.80 -20.12 -44.56
CA ASN A 94 -0.80 -18.73 -45.08
C ASN A 94 -1.21 -17.65 -44.08
N TRP A 95 -1.39 -17.97 -42.80
CA TRP A 95 -1.63 -16.97 -41.77
C TRP A 95 -0.35 -16.65 -41.01
N TYR A 96 -0.20 -15.36 -40.68
CA TYR A 96 0.94 -14.80 -39.93
C TYR A 96 0.40 -13.88 -38.82
N SER A 97 1.10 -13.78 -37.73
CA SER A 97 0.66 -12.98 -36.57
C SER A 97 1.75 -12.06 -36.02
N VAL A 98 1.32 -10.96 -35.40
CA VAL A 98 2.15 -10.05 -34.60
C VAL A 98 1.29 -9.46 -33.47
N THR A 99 1.86 -9.29 -32.28
CA THR A 99 1.18 -8.66 -31.16
C THR A 99 1.65 -7.22 -30.99
N ILE A 100 0.71 -6.29 -30.92
CA ILE A 100 0.93 -4.84 -30.80
C ILE A 100 0.33 -4.36 -29.49
N LYS A 101 1.12 -3.66 -28.66
CA LYS A 101 0.66 -2.98 -27.44
C LYS A 101 0.05 -1.63 -27.75
N ILE A 102 -1.02 -1.28 -27.05
CA ILE A 102 -1.66 0.04 -27.08
C ILE A 102 -1.09 0.85 -25.91
N LEU A 103 -0.40 1.96 -26.22
CA LEU A 103 0.18 2.87 -25.24
C LEU A 103 -0.72 4.11 -25.02
N ASP A 104 -1.23 4.66 -26.11
CA ASP A 104 -2.15 5.80 -26.13
C ASP A 104 -3.02 5.75 -27.40
N ALA A 105 -4.27 5.38 -27.25
CA ALA A 105 -5.22 5.26 -28.37
C ALA A 105 -5.56 6.59 -29.06
N GLU A 106 -5.28 7.73 -28.43
CA GLU A 106 -5.51 9.06 -29.00
C GLU A 106 -4.25 9.63 -29.69
N ALA A 107 -3.10 8.97 -29.61
CA ALA A 107 -1.87 9.44 -30.23
C ALA A 107 -1.89 9.27 -31.75
N ASP A 108 -1.25 10.21 -32.46
CA ASP A 108 -1.03 10.10 -33.90
C ASP A 108 0.06 9.06 -34.18
N ASP A 109 -0.36 7.86 -34.54
CA ASP A 109 0.52 6.72 -34.83
C ASP A 109 -0.06 5.83 -35.94
N GLY A 110 0.70 4.81 -36.33
CA GLY A 110 0.31 3.84 -37.32
C GLY A 110 1.34 2.74 -37.53
N PHE A 111 0.95 1.73 -38.29
CA PHE A 111 1.85 0.66 -38.69
C PHE A 111 1.67 0.25 -40.14
N THR A 112 2.72 -0.31 -40.74
CA THR A 112 2.76 -0.76 -42.13
C THR A 112 3.22 -2.22 -42.16
N ILE A 113 2.51 -3.06 -42.93
CA ILE A 113 2.90 -4.46 -43.21
C ILE A 113 3.62 -4.50 -44.54
N TYR A 114 4.80 -5.08 -44.55
CA TYR A 114 5.66 -5.25 -45.73
C TYR A 114 5.85 -6.75 -46.04
N GLN A 115 6.10 -7.03 -47.32
CA GLN A 115 6.51 -8.38 -47.78
C GLN A 115 7.94 -8.29 -48.33
N ASN A 116 8.79 -9.24 -47.96
CA ASN A 116 10.18 -9.35 -48.47
C ASN A 116 11.12 -8.20 -48.17
N GLY A 117 10.76 -7.27 -47.26
CA GLY A 117 11.59 -6.14 -46.88
C GLY A 117 10.86 -4.81 -46.93
N THR A 118 11.60 -3.71 -46.89
CA THR A 118 11.07 -2.35 -46.83
C THR A 118 11.15 -1.66 -48.18
N GLY A 119 10.29 -0.66 -48.42
CA GLY A 119 10.19 0.14 -49.60
C GLY A 119 8.78 0.12 -50.19
N ASP A 120 8.43 1.19 -50.94
CA ASP A 120 7.05 1.39 -51.39
C ASP A 120 6.49 0.22 -52.23
N ASP A 121 7.35 -0.45 -52.97
CA ASP A 121 6.96 -1.62 -53.78
C ASP A 121 6.67 -2.90 -52.97
N ASN A 122 7.03 -2.89 -51.70
CA ASN A 122 6.87 -4.03 -50.78
C ASN A 122 5.72 -3.82 -49.77
N ILE A 123 5.06 -2.69 -49.76
CA ILE A 123 3.93 -2.39 -48.88
C ILE A 123 2.74 -3.24 -49.27
N LEU A 124 2.22 -4.03 -48.33
CA LEU A 124 0.95 -4.73 -48.48
C LEU A 124 -0.22 -3.90 -47.98
N VAL A 125 -0.10 -3.30 -46.81
CA VAL A 125 -1.16 -2.48 -46.21
C VAL A 125 -0.58 -1.52 -45.17
N GLN A 126 -1.26 -0.37 -45.00
CA GLN A 126 -0.95 0.63 -43.98
C GLN A 126 -2.22 0.95 -43.18
N TYR A 127 -2.06 1.08 -41.88
CA TYR A 127 -3.10 1.50 -40.94
C TYR A 127 -2.55 2.63 -40.09
N ASP A 128 -3.23 3.79 -40.07
CA ASP A 128 -2.79 4.94 -39.30
C ASP A 128 -3.95 5.85 -38.89
N SER A 129 -3.69 6.74 -37.94
CA SER A 129 -4.68 7.69 -37.42
C SER A 129 -5.04 8.81 -38.40
N GLN A 130 -4.24 9.05 -39.48
CA GLN A 130 -4.34 10.27 -40.28
C GLN A 130 -4.67 10.09 -41.77
N TYR A 131 -4.17 9.02 -42.41
CA TYR A 131 -4.18 8.92 -43.88
C TYR A 131 -4.71 7.60 -44.44
N ASN A 132 -4.35 6.45 -43.85
CA ASN A 132 -4.63 5.12 -44.44
C ASN A 132 -5.44 4.25 -43.47
N ASN A 133 -6.54 3.69 -43.97
CA ASN A 133 -7.40 2.75 -43.21
C ASN A 133 -7.71 3.23 -41.78
N GLN A 134 -8.03 4.52 -41.61
CA GLN A 134 -8.19 5.20 -40.32
C GLN A 134 -9.24 4.55 -39.42
N SER A 135 -10.35 4.08 -40.00
CA SER A 135 -11.42 3.41 -39.26
C SER A 135 -10.98 2.06 -38.67
N ASP A 136 -10.16 1.32 -39.41
CA ASP A 136 -9.65 0.04 -38.97
C ASP A 136 -8.55 0.25 -37.93
N TYR A 137 -7.68 1.25 -38.10
CA TYR A 137 -6.71 1.63 -37.09
C TYR A 137 -7.39 2.04 -35.78
N ALA A 138 -8.42 2.86 -35.85
CA ALA A 138 -9.19 3.26 -34.67
C ALA A 138 -9.86 2.06 -33.97
N ASN A 139 -10.32 1.08 -34.74
CA ASN A 139 -10.85 -0.16 -34.17
C ASN A 139 -9.76 -0.99 -33.46
N PHE A 140 -8.56 -1.11 -34.05
CA PHE A 140 -7.46 -1.84 -33.44
C PHE A 140 -7.03 -1.25 -32.08
N VAL A 141 -6.87 0.07 -32.03
CA VAL A 141 -6.43 0.76 -30.81
C VAL A 141 -7.56 1.07 -29.83
N SER A 142 -8.81 0.78 -30.18
CA SER A 142 -9.96 0.95 -29.27
C SER A 142 -9.91 0.03 -28.06
N GLY A 143 -9.16 -1.10 -28.16
CA GLY A 143 -9.07 -2.11 -27.12
C GLY A 143 -10.34 -2.91 -26.91
N THR A 144 -11.32 -2.85 -27.83
CA THR A 144 -12.57 -3.62 -27.72
C THR A 144 -12.37 -5.11 -28.00
N GLU A 145 -11.36 -5.45 -28.80
CA GLU A 145 -11.04 -6.82 -29.15
C GLU A 145 -9.55 -7.10 -28.90
N SER A 146 -9.23 -8.29 -28.47
CA SER A 146 -7.84 -8.73 -28.25
C SER A 146 -7.17 -9.29 -29.50
N ALA A 147 -7.93 -9.57 -30.56
CA ALA A 147 -7.42 -10.13 -31.80
C ALA A 147 -8.23 -9.70 -33.02
N TYR A 148 -7.53 -9.50 -34.13
CA TYR A 148 -8.12 -9.18 -35.44
C TYR A 148 -7.49 -10.03 -36.53
N ALA A 149 -8.30 -10.45 -37.51
CA ALA A 149 -7.79 -11.13 -38.71
C ALA A 149 -8.00 -10.23 -39.95
N VAL A 150 -6.99 -10.12 -40.80
CA VAL A 150 -7.03 -9.38 -42.07
C VAL A 150 -6.86 -10.33 -43.23
N LYS A 151 -7.86 -10.36 -44.10
CA LYS A 151 -7.85 -11.17 -45.34
C LYS A 151 -8.58 -10.45 -46.43
N ASP A 152 -7.99 -10.40 -47.64
CA ASP A 152 -8.55 -9.76 -48.81
C ASP A 152 -9.03 -8.32 -48.53
N GLU A 153 -8.17 -7.52 -47.87
CA GLU A 153 -8.43 -6.13 -47.47
C GLU A 153 -9.60 -5.97 -46.44
N THR A 154 -10.12 -7.05 -45.89
CA THR A 154 -11.22 -7.02 -44.91
C THR A 154 -10.70 -7.35 -43.53
N VAL A 155 -11.07 -6.53 -42.53
CA VAL A 155 -10.76 -6.77 -41.10
C VAL A 155 -11.91 -7.51 -40.46
N TYR A 156 -11.60 -8.59 -39.78
CA TYR A 156 -12.52 -9.46 -39.07
C TYR A 156 -12.22 -9.42 -37.56
N THR A 157 -13.24 -9.24 -36.74
CA THR A 157 -13.17 -9.44 -35.28
C THR A 157 -13.48 -10.88 -34.89
N ASN A 158 -14.22 -11.60 -35.72
CA ASN A 158 -14.43 -13.05 -35.57
C ASN A 158 -13.44 -13.81 -36.46
N LEU A 159 -12.43 -14.40 -35.84
CA LEU A 159 -11.32 -15.08 -36.54
C LEU A 159 -11.79 -16.24 -37.41
N SER A 160 -12.81 -16.98 -37.01
CA SER A 160 -13.34 -18.12 -37.78
C SER A 160 -14.06 -17.68 -39.06
N GLU A 161 -14.65 -16.48 -39.11
CA GLU A 161 -15.26 -15.92 -40.31
C GLU A 161 -14.19 -15.58 -41.37
N ALA A 162 -12.98 -15.21 -40.95
CA ALA A 162 -11.83 -15.03 -41.83
C ALA A 162 -11.27 -16.36 -42.35
N GLY A 163 -11.70 -17.48 -41.79
CA GLY A 163 -11.18 -18.81 -42.07
C GLY A 163 -9.91 -19.14 -41.28
N LEU A 164 -9.66 -18.42 -40.18
CA LEU A 164 -8.59 -18.73 -39.23
C LEU A 164 -9.17 -19.59 -38.12
N ASN A 165 -8.73 -20.82 -38.04
CA ASN A 165 -9.24 -21.80 -37.07
C ASN A 165 -8.32 -21.88 -35.89
N MET A 166 -8.77 -21.32 -34.74
CA MET A 166 -8.02 -21.26 -33.49
C MET A 166 -8.49 -22.33 -32.47
N GLU A 167 -9.37 -23.25 -32.89
CA GLU A 167 -9.94 -24.27 -31.99
C GLU A 167 -8.94 -25.29 -31.44
N ASP A 168 -7.69 -25.33 -31.95
CA ASP A 168 -6.62 -26.20 -31.49
C ASP A 168 -5.37 -25.48 -30.95
N GLN A 169 -5.41 -24.17 -30.75
CA GLN A 169 -4.31 -23.42 -30.14
C GLN A 169 -4.56 -23.22 -28.63
N ALA A 170 -4.87 -24.28 -27.92
CA ALA A 170 -4.45 -24.37 -26.52
C ALA A 170 -2.93 -24.57 -26.56
N ASP A 171 -2.18 -23.54 -26.13
CA ASP A 171 -0.72 -23.51 -26.04
C ASP A 171 -0.04 -24.87 -26.15
N ASP A 172 0.30 -25.26 -27.38
CA ASP A 172 1.08 -26.46 -27.62
C ASP A 172 2.57 -26.08 -27.78
N ASP A 173 3.09 -25.43 -26.72
CA ASP A 173 4.52 -25.54 -26.41
C ASP A 173 4.75 -26.82 -25.57
N ASP A 174 3.93 -27.84 -25.84
CA ASP A 174 4.08 -29.19 -25.26
C ASP A 174 5.06 -30.03 -26.06
N ASN A 175 6.34 -29.76 -25.88
CA ASN A 175 7.37 -30.74 -26.18
C ASN A 175 7.68 -31.62 -24.96
N SER A 176 6.77 -31.74 -23.98
CA SER A 176 6.87 -32.72 -22.90
C SER A 176 5.58 -33.54 -22.79
N THR A 177 5.49 -34.60 -23.52
CA THR A 177 4.43 -35.61 -23.52
C THR A 177 4.18 -36.29 -22.16
N GLU A 178 4.67 -35.76 -21.05
CA GLU A 178 4.69 -36.47 -19.77
C GLU A 178 3.72 -35.92 -18.73
N TYR A 179 3.51 -34.60 -18.65
CA TYR A 179 2.71 -33.97 -17.60
C TYR A 179 1.52 -33.16 -18.15
N ASN A 180 0.36 -33.34 -17.56
CA ASN A 180 -0.84 -32.55 -17.82
C ASN A 180 -1.25 -31.79 -16.55
N LEU A 181 -1.22 -30.45 -16.61
CA LEU A 181 -1.61 -29.54 -15.54
C LEU A 181 -2.94 -28.86 -15.89
N GLN A 182 -3.92 -28.97 -15.02
CA GLN A 182 -5.18 -28.22 -15.08
C GLN A 182 -5.29 -27.32 -13.85
N ILE A 183 -5.75 -26.08 -14.04
CA ILE A 183 -5.98 -25.14 -12.94
C ILE A 183 -7.41 -24.64 -12.97
N THR A 184 -7.97 -24.41 -11.78
CA THR A 184 -9.33 -23.88 -11.59
C THR A 184 -9.35 -22.89 -10.44
N ALA A 185 -10.28 -21.93 -10.48
CA ALA A 185 -10.61 -21.07 -9.37
C ALA A 185 -12.03 -21.41 -8.87
N ASP A 186 -12.28 -21.23 -7.60
CA ASP A 186 -13.63 -21.36 -7.01
C ASP A 186 -14.57 -20.26 -7.49
N ASN A 187 -14.02 -19.09 -7.83
CA ASN A 187 -14.73 -17.98 -8.45
C ASN A 187 -13.82 -17.25 -9.45
N THR A 188 -14.31 -16.97 -10.64
CA THR A 188 -13.59 -16.22 -11.69
C THR A 188 -14.02 -14.76 -11.78
N THR A 189 -14.96 -14.30 -10.94
CA THR A 189 -15.37 -12.90 -10.82
C THR A 189 -15.56 -12.59 -9.35
N VAL A 190 -14.73 -11.69 -8.81
CA VAL A 190 -14.68 -11.34 -7.38
C VAL A 190 -14.68 -9.82 -7.20
N GLU A 191 -14.87 -9.35 -5.98
CA GLU A 191 -14.67 -7.96 -5.63
C GLU A 191 -13.23 -7.75 -5.10
N ALA A 192 -12.70 -6.54 -5.23
CA ALA A 192 -11.39 -6.20 -4.70
C ALA A 192 -11.34 -6.48 -3.18
N GLY A 193 -10.34 -7.27 -2.76
CA GLY A 193 -10.21 -7.73 -1.39
C GLY A 193 -10.88 -9.08 -1.08
N ASP A 194 -11.55 -9.71 -2.06
CA ASP A 194 -12.06 -11.07 -1.87
C ASP A 194 -10.95 -12.11 -2.00
N THR A 195 -11.08 -13.17 -1.22
CA THR A 195 -10.19 -14.34 -1.32
C THR A 195 -10.68 -15.29 -2.41
N VAL A 196 -9.77 -15.73 -3.25
CA VAL A 196 -9.98 -16.74 -4.29
C VAL A 196 -9.19 -17.99 -3.96
N SER A 197 -9.83 -19.16 -4.08
CA SER A 197 -9.18 -20.45 -3.93
C SER A 197 -8.83 -21.02 -5.30
N LEU A 198 -7.54 -21.15 -5.58
CA LEU A 198 -6.99 -21.73 -6.79
C LEU A 198 -6.65 -23.20 -6.54
N THR A 199 -6.97 -24.07 -7.48
CA THR A 199 -6.68 -25.51 -7.39
C THR A 199 -6.03 -25.99 -8.67
N ALA A 200 -4.94 -26.73 -8.52
CA ALA A 200 -4.26 -27.43 -9.61
C ALA A 200 -4.52 -28.94 -9.53
N VAL A 201 -4.71 -29.56 -10.69
CA VAL A 201 -4.74 -31.01 -10.86
C VAL A 201 -3.62 -31.38 -11.81
N LEU A 202 -2.65 -32.16 -11.32
CA LEU A 202 -1.49 -32.58 -12.10
C LEU A 202 -1.56 -34.09 -12.40
N LYS A 203 -1.33 -34.47 -13.64
CA LYS A 203 -1.23 -35.86 -14.06
C LYS A 203 0.03 -36.11 -14.86
N LYS A 204 0.62 -37.31 -14.66
CA LYS A 204 1.67 -37.87 -15.52
C LYS A 204 1.08 -39.04 -16.31
N GLY A 205 0.79 -38.83 -17.58
CA GLY A 205 -0.05 -39.75 -18.34
C GLY A 205 -1.45 -39.86 -17.74
N GLN A 206 -1.85 -41.06 -17.29
CA GLN A 206 -3.14 -41.29 -16.62
C GLN A 206 -3.07 -41.26 -15.09
N THR A 207 -1.87 -41.07 -14.51
CA THR A 207 -1.67 -41.10 -13.05
C THR A 207 -1.69 -39.68 -12.48
N GLU A 208 -2.56 -39.44 -11.53
CA GLU A 208 -2.62 -38.16 -10.79
C GLU A 208 -1.44 -38.08 -9.81
N ILE A 209 -0.80 -36.89 -9.76
CA ILE A 209 0.27 -36.57 -8.84
C ILE A 209 -0.30 -35.67 -7.76
N THR A 210 -0.29 -36.16 -6.52
CA THR A 210 -0.81 -35.41 -5.34
C THR A 210 0.31 -35.02 -4.37
N ASP A 211 1.54 -35.50 -4.58
CA ASP A 211 2.72 -35.21 -3.77
C ASP A 211 3.83 -34.73 -4.71
N LEU A 212 3.96 -33.42 -4.82
CA LEU A 212 4.93 -32.76 -5.69
C LEU A 212 6.36 -32.96 -5.20
N GLU A 213 6.58 -32.93 -3.87
CA GLU A 213 7.90 -33.12 -3.27
C GLU A 213 8.45 -34.52 -3.58
N ALA A 214 7.64 -35.55 -3.36
CA ALA A 214 8.02 -36.93 -3.69
C ALA A 214 8.23 -37.14 -5.21
N ALA A 215 7.59 -36.34 -6.04
CA ALA A 215 7.74 -36.34 -7.50
C ALA A 215 8.96 -35.55 -8.00
N GLY A 216 9.62 -34.75 -7.12
CA GLY A 216 10.71 -33.86 -7.49
C GLY A 216 10.25 -32.69 -8.34
N LEU A 217 9.04 -32.18 -8.08
CA LEU A 217 8.40 -31.11 -8.84
C LEU A 217 8.05 -29.94 -7.93
N HIS A 218 7.97 -28.73 -8.51
CA HIS A 218 7.53 -27.52 -7.84
C HIS A 218 6.38 -26.87 -8.62
N LEU A 219 5.39 -26.30 -7.94
CA LEU A 219 4.30 -25.55 -8.55
C LEU A 219 4.23 -24.15 -7.93
N TYR A 220 4.49 -23.12 -8.74
CA TYR A 220 4.41 -21.73 -8.31
C TYR A 220 3.29 -21.00 -9.01
N TRP A 221 2.64 -20.11 -8.25
CA TRP A 221 1.58 -19.26 -8.73
C TRP A 221 2.08 -17.83 -8.88
N TRP A 222 1.69 -17.20 -9.96
CA TRP A 222 2.17 -15.90 -10.37
C TRP A 222 1.01 -15.03 -10.85
N ASN A 223 0.94 -13.74 -10.44
CA ASN A 223 0.00 -12.78 -11.01
C ASN A 223 0.75 -11.93 -12.05
N ASN A 224 0.41 -12.08 -13.31
CA ASN A 224 1.06 -11.36 -14.41
C ASN A 224 0.52 -9.91 -14.57
N THR A 225 -0.54 -9.53 -13.85
CA THR A 225 -1.23 -8.25 -14.03
C THR A 225 -0.73 -7.16 -13.08
N THR A 226 -0.18 -7.52 -11.92
CA THR A 226 0.21 -6.57 -10.87
C THR A 226 1.39 -5.68 -11.24
N ASN A 227 2.29 -6.13 -12.12
CA ASN A 227 3.40 -5.31 -12.64
C ASN A 227 3.97 -5.93 -13.93
N SER A 228 4.79 -5.19 -14.67
CA SER A 228 5.39 -5.62 -15.94
C SER A 228 6.30 -6.86 -15.86
N SER A 229 6.70 -7.28 -14.65
CA SER A 229 7.52 -8.48 -14.40
C SER A 229 6.70 -9.63 -13.84
N GLY A 230 5.41 -9.43 -13.56
CA GLY A 230 4.58 -10.34 -12.78
C GLY A 230 4.98 -10.37 -11.30
N GLU A 231 4.17 -10.96 -10.46
CA GLU A 231 4.42 -11.07 -9.02
C GLU A 231 4.14 -12.47 -8.51
N PHE A 232 5.06 -13.02 -7.69
CA PHE A 232 4.81 -14.28 -7.00
C PHE A 232 3.68 -14.11 -5.98
N ILE A 233 2.64 -14.94 -6.10
CA ILE A 233 1.57 -14.95 -5.10
C ILE A 233 1.98 -15.77 -3.88
N ASN A 234 2.84 -16.80 -4.06
CA ASN A 234 3.27 -17.68 -2.97
C ASN A 234 4.74 -18.07 -3.11
N TYR A 235 5.64 -17.22 -2.67
CA TYR A 235 7.06 -17.56 -2.62
C TYR A 235 7.46 -18.02 -1.22
N ASP A 236 7.37 -19.33 -0.98
CA ASP A 236 7.98 -20.04 0.14
C ASP A 236 8.33 -21.44 -0.37
N GLU A 237 9.50 -21.97 -0.05
CA GLU A 237 9.90 -23.34 -0.44
C GLU A 237 8.85 -24.38 -0.02
N SER A 238 8.17 -24.18 1.10
CA SER A 238 7.08 -25.06 1.56
C SER A 238 5.82 -24.95 0.70
N ASN A 239 5.55 -23.80 0.08
CA ASN A 239 4.36 -23.58 -0.74
C ASN A 239 4.52 -24.06 -2.18
N GLY A 240 5.76 -24.23 -2.65
CA GLY A 240 6.06 -24.81 -3.98
C GLY A 240 5.60 -26.25 -4.16
N TYR A 241 5.19 -26.92 -3.10
CA TYR A 241 4.64 -28.28 -3.13
C TYR A 241 3.12 -28.34 -2.98
N SER A 242 2.42 -27.22 -2.90
CA SER A 242 0.96 -27.20 -2.75
C SER A 242 0.25 -27.11 -4.11
N LEU A 243 -0.72 -27.99 -4.31
CA LEU A 243 -1.66 -27.96 -5.43
C LEU A 243 -2.83 -27.00 -5.23
N THR A 244 -2.91 -26.35 -4.08
CA THR A 244 -3.95 -25.36 -3.76
C THR A 244 -3.34 -24.08 -3.23
N LEU A 245 -3.94 -22.94 -3.58
CA LEU A 245 -3.58 -21.62 -3.09
C LEU A 245 -4.82 -20.82 -2.75
N GLN A 246 -4.79 -20.13 -1.61
CA GLN A 246 -5.74 -19.05 -1.34
C GLN A 246 -5.01 -17.72 -1.49
N THR A 247 -5.59 -16.81 -2.25
CA THR A 247 -5.02 -15.48 -2.49
C THR A 247 -6.12 -14.42 -2.51
N THR A 248 -5.78 -13.20 -2.17
CA THR A 248 -6.66 -12.04 -2.24
C THR A 248 -6.22 -11.16 -3.41
N LEU A 249 -7.14 -10.79 -4.28
CA LEU A 249 -6.85 -9.98 -5.45
C LEU A 249 -7.35 -8.54 -5.23
N GLY A 250 -6.46 -7.55 -5.37
CA GLY A 250 -6.77 -6.14 -5.19
C GLY A 250 -6.74 -5.30 -6.47
N THR A 251 -6.07 -5.78 -7.51
CA THR A 251 -5.96 -5.05 -8.78
C THR A 251 -7.27 -5.15 -9.58
N LEU A 252 -7.93 -4.01 -9.83
CA LEU A 252 -9.19 -3.98 -10.57
C LEU A 252 -9.00 -4.41 -12.03
N GLY A 253 -10.03 -5.02 -12.59
CA GLY A 253 -10.03 -5.54 -13.95
C GLY A 253 -9.65 -7.02 -14.03
N THR A 254 -9.26 -7.48 -15.21
CA THR A 254 -8.88 -8.89 -15.44
C THR A 254 -7.47 -9.14 -14.95
N ASN A 255 -7.33 -10.06 -13.98
CA ASN A 255 -6.06 -10.53 -13.46
C ASN A 255 -5.72 -11.89 -14.11
N GLU A 256 -4.59 -11.98 -14.80
CA GLU A 256 -4.07 -13.21 -15.33
C GLU A 256 -3.21 -13.92 -14.27
N ILE A 257 -3.73 -15.01 -13.73
CA ILE A 257 -3.02 -15.85 -12.76
C ILE A 257 -2.38 -17.02 -13.50
N GLN A 258 -1.09 -17.22 -13.32
CA GLN A 258 -0.30 -18.24 -13.97
C GLN A 258 0.20 -19.26 -12.95
N ALA A 259 0.03 -20.54 -13.24
CA ALA A 259 0.66 -21.64 -12.51
C ALA A 259 1.83 -22.20 -13.34
N LYS A 260 3.02 -22.27 -12.74
CA LYS A 260 4.24 -22.82 -13.34
C LYS A 260 4.63 -24.10 -12.65
N LEU A 261 4.59 -25.22 -13.37
CA LEU A 261 5.17 -26.49 -12.93
C LEU A 261 6.64 -26.52 -13.34
N GLN A 262 7.54 -26.77 -12.40
CA GLN A 262 8.99 -26.81 -12.61
C GLN A 262 9.59 -28.13 -12.12
N ASP A 263 10.71 -28.52 -12.71
CA ASP A 263 11.51 -29.67 -12.25
C ASP A 263 12.43 -29.31 -11.09
N ALA A 264 13.20 -30.26 -10.59
CA ALA A 264 14.14 -30.09 -9.49
C ALA A 264 15.29 -29.10 -9.81
N GLU A 265 15.55 -28.81 -11.07
CA GLU A 265 16.51 -27.84 -11.57
C GLU A 265 15.87 -26.46 -11.86
N TRP A 266 14.60 -26.24 -11.46
CA TRP A 266 13.84 -25.00 -11.63
C TRP A 266 13.52 -24.65 -13.09
N LYS A 267 13.51 -25.63 -13.96
CA LYS A 267 13.14 -25.45 -15.36
C LYS A 267 11.64 -25.63 -15.53
N ASP A 268 11.01 -24.70 -16.23
CA ASP A 268 9.58 -24.76 -16.55
C ASP A 268 9.25 -26.01 -17.38
N ILE A 269 8.29 -26.81 -16.93
CA ILE A 269 7.78 -28.03 -17.60
C ILE A 269 6.46 -27.70 -18.27
N VAL A 270 5.51 -27.12 -17.51
CA VAL A 270 4.16 -26.75 -17.98
C VAL A 270 3.75 -25.44 -17.32
N ILE A 271 3.19 -24.55 -18.11
CA ILE A 271 2.61 -23.28 -17.66
C ILE A 271 1.13 -23.28 -18.00
N LYS A 272 0.27 -22.94 -17.05
CA LYS A 272 -1.17 -22.74 -17.27
C LYS A 272 -1.61 -21.40 -16.70
N LYS A 273 -2.58 -20.77 -17.35
CA LYS A 273 -3.12 -19.47 -17.00
C LYS A 273 -4.62 -19.57 -16.75
N ILE A 274 -5.13 -18.72 -15.85
CA ILE A 274 -6.53 -18.52 -15.60
C ILE A 274 -6.78 -17.02 -15.39
N GLU A 275 -7.86 -16.51 -15.93
CA GLU A 275 -8.26 -15.12 -15.78
C GLU A 275 -9.29 -15.00 -14.66
N ILE A 276 -9.10 -14.00 -13.80
CA ILE A 276 -10.02 -13.65 -12.71
C ILE A 276 -10.34 -12.17 -12.81
N THR A 277 -11.60 -11.84 -13.03
CA THR A 277 -12.07 -10.46 -13.06
C THR A 277 -12.29 -9.95 -11.65
N VAL A 278 -11.61 -8.86 -11.29
CA VAL A 278 -11.76 -8.17 -10.01
C VAL A 278 -12.56 -6.89 -10.23
N ASN A 279 -13.75 -6.84 -9.70
CA ASN A 279 -14.61 -5.66 -9.71
C ASN A 279 -14.26 -4.73 -8.55
N GLU A 280 -14.67 -3.47 -8.62
CA GLU A 280 -14.65 -2.60 -7.43
C GLU A 280 -15.39 -3.29 -6.28
N ALA A 281 -14.82 -3.21 -5.08
CA ALA A 281 -15.49 -3.70 -3.88
C ALA A 281 -16.87 -3.04 -3.78
N SER A 282 -17.93 -3.84 -3.64
CA SER A 282 -19.26 -3.26 -3.42
C SER A 282 -19.22 -2.43 -2.14
N ASN A 283 -19.86 -1.26 -2.16
CA ASN A 283 -19.96 -0.37 -1.00
C ASN A 283 -20.73 -1.01 0.19
N SER A 284 -21.06 -2.29 0.13
CA SER A 284 -21.66 -3.01 1.24
C SER A 284 -20.58 -3.39 2.24
N VAL A 285 -20.71 -2.92 3.46
CA VAL A 285 -19.91 -3.37 4.59
C VAL A 285 -20.09 -4.89 4.73
N LYS A 286 -18.98 -5.66 4.60
CA LYS A 286 -19.02 -7.10 4.83
C LYS A 286 -18.99 -7.35 6.33
N ASP A 287 -19.98 -8.06 6.85
CA ASP A 287 -19.96 -8.56 8.22
C ASP A 287 -18.87 -9.63 8.35
N ALA A 288 -17.73 -9.30 8.95
CA ALA A 288 -16.81 -10.31 9.42
C ALA A 288 -17.46 -11.05 10.61
N PRO A 289 -17.54 -12.38 10.62
CA PRO A 289 -18.13 -13.13 11.74
C PRO A 289 -17.17 -13.16 12.94
N ILE A 290 -17.01 -12.00 13.60
CA ILE A 290 -16.11 -11.84 14.75
C ILE A 290 -16.86 -12.28 16.01
N ASP A 291 -16.27 -13.25 16.73
CA ASP A 291 -16.77 -13.73 18.03
C ASP A 291 -15.69 -13.58 19.10
N VAL A 292 -15.82 -12.56 19.92
CA VAL A 292 -14.95 -12.34 21.08
C VAL A 292 -15.75 -12.19 22.36
N THR A 293 -15.32 -12.88 23.41
CA THR A 293 -15.98 -12.78 24.71
C THR A 293 -15.74 -11.41 25.33
N LYS A 294 -16.79 -10.83 25.91
CA LYS A 294 -16.70 -9.56 26.62
C LYS A 294 -15.66 -9.63 27.75
N VAL A 295 -14.87 -8.58 27.93
CA VAL A 295 -14.00 -8.43 29.09
C VAL A 295 -14.86 -8.18 30.33
N ASN A 296 -14.69 -8.99 31.36
CA ASN A 296 -15.45 -8.89 32.60
C ASN A 296 -14.89 -7.81 33.52
N ASN A 297 -15.76 -7.18 34.29
CA ASN A 297 -15.41 -6.19 35.32
C ASN A 297 -14.61 -4.98 34.79
N LEU A 298 -14.76 -4.65 33.51
CA LEU A 298 -14.16 -3.44 32.94
C LEU A 298 -14.77 -2.22 33.62
N SER A 299 -13.93 -1.37 34.19
CA SER A 299 -14.38 -0.11 34.82
C SER A 299 -15.05 0.81 33.77
N SER A 300 -16.05 1.58 34.21
CA SER A 300 -16.61 2.67 33.38
C SER A 300 -15.59 3.74 33.00
N ASP A 301 -14.53 3.85 33.78
CA ASP A 301 -13.45 4.84 33.61
C ASP A 301 -12.25 4.26 32.85
N PHE A 302 -12.35 3.00 32.39
CA PHE A 302 -11.31 2.39 31.59
C PHE A 302 -11.11 3.16 30.28
N ILE A 303 -9.84 3.52 29.98
CA ILE A 303 -9.50 4.28 28.78
C ILE A 303 -9.52 3.34 27.59
N MET A 304 -10.53 3.51 26.73
CA MET A 304 -10.60 2.92 25.40
C MET A 304 -10.20 3.99 24.42
N GLY A 305 -8.93 3.99 24.02
CA GLY A 305 -8.34 5.05 23.20
C GLY A 305 -8.04 4.62 21.77
N MET A 306 -7.97 5.58 20.88
CA MET A 306 -7.57 5.42 19.50
C MET A 306 -6.66 6.57 19.06
N ASP A 307 -5.52 6.28 18.42
CA ASP A 307 -4.71 7.31 17.76
C ASP A 307 -5.26 7.55 16.34
N ILE A 308 -5.71 8.76 16.08
CA ILE A 308 -6.23 9.19 14.77
C ILE A 308 -5.43 10.37 14.20
N SER A 309 -4.18 10.50 14.59
CA SER A 309 -3.34 11.66 14.24
C SER A 309 -3.21 11.91 12.73
N SER A 310 -3.30 10.89 11.89
CA SER A 310 -3.21 11.01 10.43
C SER A 310 -4.53 11.39 9.77
N MET A 311 -5.66 11.32 10.48
CA MET A 311 -7.02 11.40 9.93
C MET A 311 -7.28 12.64 9.08
N ILE A 312 -6.82 13.82 9.51
CA ILE A 312 -6.98 15.07 8.72
C ILE A 312 -6.25 14.94 7.38
N SER A 313 -5.04 14.41 7.39
CA SER A 313 -4.23 14.23 6.18
C SER A 313 -4.85 13.19 5.24
N GLU A 314 -5.40 12.11 5.78
CA GLU A 314 -6.08 11.06 5.03
C GLU A 314 -7.35 11.57 4.35
N LEU A 315 -8.19 12.30 5.08
CA LEU A 315 -9.37 12.96 4.49
C LEU A 315 -8.99 13.97 3.39
N GLN A 316 -7.92 14.74 3.61
CA GLN A 316 -7.42 15.70 2.61
C GLN A 316 -6.85 14.99 1.36
N SER A 317 -6.35 13.78 1.51
CA SER A 317 -5.84 12.95 0.41
C SER A 317 -6.96 12.21 -0.35
N GLY A 318 -8.22 12.34 0.09
CA GLY A 318 -9.38 11.75 -0.57
C GLY A 318 -9.73 10.34 -0.06
N VAL A 319 -9.15 9.89 1.04
CA VAL A 319 -9.57 8.64 1.69
C VAL A 319 -11.03 8.76 2.14
N VAL A 320 -11.83 7.75 1.84
CA VAL A 320 -13.26 7.71 2.18
C VAL A 320 -13.50 6.70 3.29
N TYR A 321 -13.92 7.18 4.45
CA TYR A 321 -14.37 6.35 5.57
C TYR A 321 -15.89 6.18 5.53
N ARG A 322 -16.39 5.04 5.97
CA ARG A 322 -17.82 4.72 5.98
C ARG A 322 -18.24 4.14 7.33
N ASP A 323 -19.50 4.40 7.70
CA ASP A 323 -20.13 3.68 8.80
C ASP A 323 -20.59 2.27 8.36
N TYR A 324 -21.19 1.50 9.28
CA TYR A 324 -21.66 0.14 8.99
C TYR A 324 -22.86 0.08 8.04
N ASP A 325 -23.53 1.19 7.80
CA ASP A 325 -24.63 1.30 6.83
C ASP A 325 -24.12 1.75 5.44
N GLY A 326 -22.80 1.95 5.30
CA GLY A 326 -22.15 2.40 4.06
C GLY A 326 -22.19 3.91 3.83
N ASN A 327 -22.68 4.71 4.80
CA ASN A 327 -22.69 6.18 4.67
C ASN A 327 -21.27 6.75 4.84
N GLU A 328 -20.92 7.71 4.00
CA GLU A 328 -19.61 8.36 4.07
C GLU A 328 -19.45 9.23 5.32
N LEU A 329 -18.35 9.04 6.04
CA LEU A 329 -17.89 9.87 7.12
C LEU A 329 -16.95 10.94 6.54
N LYS A 330 -17.49 12.12 6.23
CA LYS A 330 -16.80 13.14 5.40
C LYS A 330 -15.94 14.11 6.18
N THR A 331 -16.19 14.21 7.47
CA THR A 331 -15.54 15.20 8.33
C THR A 331 -14.93 14.53 9.56
N LEU A 332 -13.97 15.19 10.17
CA LEU A 332 -13.41 14.75 11.44
C LEU A 332 -14.49 14.61 12.54
N ASP A 333 -15.50 15.48 12.54
CA ASP A 333 -16.66 15.39 13.45
C ASP A 333 -17.49 14.11 13.23
N ASP A 334 -17.71 13.70 11.97
CA ASP A 334 -18.43 12.47 11.66
C ASP A 334 -17.66 11.24 12.16
N ILE A 335 -16.35 11.23 11.93
CA ILE A 335 -15.45 10.16 12.37
C ILE A 335 -15.40 10.10 13.91
N CYS A 336 -15.21 11.22 14.59
CA CYS A 336 -15.17 11.25 16.05
C CYS A 336 -16.51 10.80 16.67
N ARG A 337 -17.64 11.16 16.08
CA ARG A 337 -18.96 10.70 16.50
C ARG A 337 -19.11 9.19 16.32
N PHE A 338 -18.76 8.68 15.13
CA PHE A 338 -18.79 7.24 14.83
C PHE A 338 -17.91 6.45 15.82
N ILE A 339 -16.65 6.85 16.02
CA ILE A 339 -15.74 6.22 16.97
C ILE A 339 -16.32 6.21 18.40
N LYS A 340 -16.94 7.32 18.82
CA LYS A 340 -17.60 7.41 20.12
C LYS A 340 -18.74 6.42 20.28
N GLU A 341 -19.55 6.24 19.24
CA GLU A 341 -20.65 5.29 19.20
C GLU A 341 -20.17 3.83 19.27
N GLN A 342 -18.94 3.57 18.80
CA GLN A 342 -18.30 2.25 18.92
C GLN A 342 -17.66 1.99 20.29
N GLY A 343 -17.78 2.89 21.25
CA GLY A 343 -17.32 2.71 22.62
C GLY A 343 -15.95 3.30 22.93
N ILE A 344 -15.30 3.95 21.98
CA ILE A 344 -14.08 4.72 22.24
C ILE A 344 -14.43 5.96 23.08
N ASN A 345 -13.61 6.26 24.07
CA ASN A 345 -13.82 7.41 24.95
C ASN A 345 -12.68 8.43 24.93
N HIS A 346 -11.51 8.04 24.40
CA HIS A 346 -10.34 8.91 24.26
C HIS A 346 -9.75 8.86 22.86
N ILE A 347 -9.23 10.01 22.41
CA ILE A 347 -8.44 10.10 21.18
C ILE A 347 -7.02 10.54 21.54
N ARG A 348 -6.01 9.83 21.04
CA ARG A 348 -4.61 10.25 21.12
C ARG A 348 -4.23 11.02 19.86
N VAL A 349 -3.55 12.15 20.02
CA VAL A 349 -3.07 12.98 18.91
C VAL A 349 -1.63 13.39 19.13
N ARG A 350 -0.76 13.03 18.19
CA ARG A 350 0.65 13.44 18.15
C ARG A 350 0.77 14.91 17.79
N VAL A 351 1.71 15.61 18.44
CA VAL A 351 1.97 17.03 18.19
C VAL A 351 3.47 17.27 18.04
N TRP A 352 3.87 17.87 16.93
CA TRP A 352 5.23 18.32 16.65
C TRP A 352 5.37 19.81 16.76
N ASN A 353 6.59 20.30 17.09
CA ASN A 353 6.84 21.72 17.33
C ASN A 353 6.66 22.57 16.07
N ASP A 354 7.34 22.18 15.00
CA ASP A 354 7.26 22.85 13.68
C ASP A 354 7.57 21.83 12.57
N PRO A 355 6.56 21.05 12.11
CA PRO A 355 6.73 19.94 11.18
C PRO A 355 6.92 20.37 9.72
N TYR A 356 7.52 21.53 9.46
CA TYR A 356 7.70 22.09 8.12
C TYR A 356 9.14 22.53 7.88
N ASP A 357 9.61 22.40 6.63
CA ASP A 357 10.88 22.97 6.20
C ASP A 357 10.79 24.51 6.00
N ALA A 358 11.93 25.13 5.63
CA ALA A 358 11.98 26.58 5.40
C ALA A 358 11.13 27.07 4.21
N ASN A 359 10.66 26.16 3.34
CA ASN A 359 9.80 26.46 2.21
C ASN A 359 8.30 26.18 2.53
N GLY A 360 8.01 25.70 3.73
CA GLY A 360 6.68 25.33 4.15
C GLY A 360 6.25 23.92 3.74
N ASN A 361 7.18 23.08 3.25
CA ASN A 361 6.88 21.67 2.94
C ASN A 361 6.83 20.86 4.23
N GLY A 362 5.79 20.07 4.41
CA GLY A 362 5.65 19.20 5.57
C GLY A 362 6.61 18.01 5.54
N TYR A 363 7.00 17.53 6.72
CA TYR A 363 7.86 16.35 6.87
C TYR A 363 7.11 15.01 6.76
N GLY A 364 5.77 15.04 6.63
CA GLY A 364 4.91 13.85 6.52
C GLY A 364 4.28 13.42 7.84
N GLY A 365 3.63 12.26 7.86
CA GLY A 365 2.98 11.70 9.05
C GLY A 365 1.81 12.54 9.60
N GLY A 366 1.12 13.30 8.74
CA GLY A 366 0.03 14.21 9.11
C GLY A 366 0.48 15.65 9.34
N ASN A 367 1.79 15.94 9.51
CA ASN A 367 2.32 17.27 9.83
C ASN A 367 1.57 17.96 10.96
N ASN A 368 1.32 17.21 12.05
CA ASN A 368 0.50 17.67 13.15
C ASN A 368 1.23 18.71 14.00
N ASP A 369 0.84 19.94 13.84
CA ASP A 369 1.20 21.06 14.69
C ASP A 369 0.10 21.37 15.71
N VAL A 370 0.30 22.40 16.50
CA VAL A 370 -0.67 22.87 17.51
C VAL A 370 -2.01 23.26 16.87
N ALA A 371 -2.01 23.79 15.64
CA ALA A 371 -3.23 24.20 14.97
C ALA A 371 -4.09 22.99 14.58
N LYS A 372 -3.49 21.94 14.02
CA LYS A 372 -4.20 20.68 13.72
C LYS A 372 -4.67 19.97 15.00
N ALA A 373 -3.84 19.95 16.04
CA ALA A 373 -4.26 19.41 17.33
C ALA A 373 -5.50 20.11 17.89
N LYS A 374 -5.64 21.42 17.65
CA LYS A 374 -6.86 22.16 17.98
C LYS A 374 -8.08 21.68 17.19
N GLU A 375 -7.92 21.39 15.90
CA GLU A 375 -9.02 20.84 15.09
C GLU A 375 -9.52 19.51 15.66
N PHE A 376 -8.59 18.63 16.07
CA PHE A 376 -8.94 17.38 16.76
C PHE A 376 -9.64 17.63 18.09
N ALA A 377 -9.16 18.58 18.91
CA ALA A 377 -9.80 18.92 20.18
C ALA A 377 -11.23 19.44 19.99
N ASP A 378 -11.47 20.27 18.98
CA ASP A 378 -12.81 20.78 18.67
C ASP A 378 -13.74 19.64 18.24
N ALA A 379 -13.29 18.70 17.39
CA ALA A 379 -14.07 17.53 16.98
C ALA A 379 -14.34 16.57 18.15
N CYS A 380 -13.34 16.32 19.01
CA CYS A 380 -13.52 15.53 20.23
C CYS A 380 -14.57 16.15 21.15
N ARG A 381 -14.56 17.46 21.33
CA ARG A 381 -15.56 18.21 22.14
C ARG A 381 -16.96 18.01 21.59
N ASN A 382 -17.12 18.16 20.26
CA ASN A 382 -18.41 17.99 19.58
C ASN A 382 -18.96 16.56 19.72
N ALA A 383 -18.08 15.56 19.74
CA ALA A 383 -18.44 14.15 19.91
C ALA A 383 -18.54 13.69 21.38
N GLY A 384 -18.11 14.51 22.34
CA GLY A 384 -18.05 14.11 23.77
C GLY A 384 -16.95 13.10 24.07
N LEU A 385 -15.84 13.15 23.32
CA LEU A 385 -14.60 12.39 23.54
C LEU A 385 -13.65 13.21 24.42
N LYS A 386 -12.74 12.51 25.12
CA LYS A 386 -11.57 13.11 25.75
C LYS A 386 -10.35 12.98 24.85
N MET A 387 -9.29 13.72 25.16
CA MET A 387 -8.09 13.76 24.34
C MET A 387 -6.83 13.63 25.17
N LEU A 388 -5.96 12.69 24.77
CA LEU A 388 -4.57 12.64 25.14
C LEU A 388 -3.75 13.38 24.08
N VAL A 389 -3.07 14.46 24.47
CA VAL A 389 -2.13 15.19 23.62
C VAL A 389 -0.74 14.59 23.79
N ASP A 390 -0.18 14.05 22.71
CA ASP A 390 1.16 13.48 22.69
C ASP A 390 2.18 14.48 22.11
N PHE A 391 2.90 15.17 22.97
CA PHE A 391 3.97 16.06 22.55
C PHE A 391 5.26 15.27 22.27
N HIS A 392 5.63 15.12 21.01
CA HIS A 392 6.91 14.55 20.62
C HIS A 392 8.11 15.41 21.03
N CYS A 393 7.89 16.70 21.28
CA CYS A 393 8.93 17.67 21.61
C CYS A 393 10.07 17.67 20.60
N SER A 394 9.73 17.53 19.34
CA SER A 394 10.59 17.52 18.15
C SER A 394 9.79 18.11 16.98
N ASP A 395 10.43 18.39 15.85
CA ASP A 395 9.78 18.86 14.64
C ASP A 395 9.24 17.72 13.76
N LEU A 396 9.61 16.47 14.09
CA LEU A 396 9.24 15.29 13.34
C LEU A 396 9.07 14.09 14.28
N TRP A 397 8.70 12.95 13.72
CA TRP A 397 8.45 11.72 14.44
C TRP A 397 9.63 11.32 15.32
N THR A 398 9.38 11.18 16.64
CA THR A 398 10.34 10.60 17.59
C THR A 398 10.03 9.13 17.84
N ASP A 399 11.08 8.35 17.96
CA ASP A 399 11.09 6.94 18.34
C ASP A 399 12.30 6.67 19.23
N PRO A 400 12.52 5.46 19.78
CA PRO A 400 13.64 5.19 20.67
C PRO A 400 15.03 5.52 20.11
N SER A 401 15.17 5.57 18.79
CA SER A 401 16.41 5.90 18.09
C SER A 401 16.51 7.37 17.64
N LYS A 402 15.40 8.10 17.64
CA LYS A 402 15.28 9.46 17.10
C LYS A 402 14.64 10.41 18.11
N GLN A 403 15.43 10.94 19.03
CA GLN A 403 14.99 11.86 20.08
C GLN A 403 15.62 13.24 19.90
N GLN A 404 15.47 13.80 18.68
CA GLN A 404 16.09 15.08 18.32
C GLN A 404 15.36 16.26 18.94
N GLU A 405 16.12 17.27 19.33
CA GLU A 405 15.58 18.56 19.76
C GLU A 405 14.90 19.28 18.59
N PRO A 406 13.87 20.11 18.85
CA PRO A 406 13.30 20.98 17.83
C PRO A 406 14.37 21.91 17.22
N LYS A 407 14.27 22.19 15.91
CA LYS A 407 15.21 23.09 15.21
C LYS A 407 15.33 24.47 15.87
N ALA A 408 14.24 24.95 16.45
CA ALA A 408 14.20 26.22 17.17
C ALA A 408 15.00 26.20 18.49
N TRP A 409 15.27 25.00 19.05
CA TRP A 409 16.00 24.84 20.31
C TRP A 409 17.42 24.34 20.11
N LYS A 410 17.87 24.25 18.85
CA LYS A 410 19.19 23.78 18.52
C LYS A 410 20.28 24.62 19.19
N GLY A 411 21.12 23.95 19.97
CA GLY A 411 22.21 24.61 20.73
C GLY A 411 21.78 25.22 22.05
N TYR A 412 20.55 25.00 22.49
CA TYR A 412 20.12 25.40 23.85
C TYR A 412 20.85 24.60 24.91
N THR A 413 21.19 25.27 26.02
CA THR A 413 21.60 24.59 27.26
C THR A 413 20.41 23.84 27.87
N LEU A 414 20.67 22.90 28.78
CA LEU A 414 19.62 22.19 29.49
C LEU A 414 18.61 23.14 30.17
N GLU A 415 19.08 24.22 30.79
CA GLU A 415 18.20 25.19 31.43
C GLU A 415 17.33 25.94 30.40
N GLN A 416 17.89 26.29 29.24
CA GLN A 416 17.10 26.90 28.17
C GLN A 416 16.07 25.95 27.57
N LYS A 417 16.43 24.65 27.39
CA LYS A 417 15.47 23.61 26.95
C LYS A 417 14.34 23.45 27.94
N LYS A 418 14.64 23.43 29.23
CA LYS A 418 13.68 23.36 30.33
C LYS A 418 12.65 24.50 30.28
N GLU A 419 13.13 25.75 30.16
CA GLU A 419 12.26 26.94 30.06
C GLU A 419 11.42 26.91 28.78
N ALA A 420 12.03 26.58 27.64
CA ALA A 420 11.34 26.49 26.35
C ALA A 420 10.27 25.40 26.34
N LEU A 421 10.54 24.23 26.90
CA LEU A 421 9.60 23.12 26.99
C LEU A 421 8.39 23.47 27.86
N ASN A 422 8.62 24.06 29.04
CA ASN A 422 7.52 24.47 29.92
C ASN A 422 6.60 25.49 29.24
N THR A 423 7.19 26.52 28.60
CA THR A 423 6.47 27.52 27.84
C THR A 423 5.70 26.92 26.68
N TYR A 424 6.37 26.10 25.86
CA TYR A 424 5.78 25.45 24.68
C TYR A 424 4.55 24.61 25.06
N ILE A 425 4.66 23.73 26.05
CA ILE A 425 3.53 22.89 26.50
C ILE A 425 2.39 23.77 27.03
N THR A 426 2.67 24.75 27.87
CA THR A 426 1.64 25.63 28.45
C THR A 426 0.89 26.41 27.37
N GLU A 427 1.59 27.05 26.44
CA GLU A 427 1.00 27.86 25.38
C GLU A 427 0.25 27.01 24.37
N SER A 428 0.82 25.86 24.00
CA SER A 428 0.18 24.90 23.09
C SER A 428 -1.13 24.36 23.63
N LEU A 429 -1.17 23.94 24.91
CA LEU A 429 -2.39 23.46 25.54
C LEU A 429 -3.47 24.54 25.66
N ASN A 430 -3.09 25.77 25.99
CA ASN A 430 -4.03 26.90 25.98
C ASN A 430 -4.58 27.21 24.58
N THR A 431 -3.85 26.87 23.52
CA THR A 431 -4.32 27.02 22.14
C THR A 431 -5.19 25.84 21.72
N ILE A 432 -4.79 24.62 22.05
CA ILE A 432 -5.49 23.37 21.67
C ILE A 432 -6.86 23.31 22.36
N ASP A 433 -6.88 23.50 23.67
CA ASP A 433 -8.11 23.41 24.48
C ASP A 433 -8.21 24.59 25.48
N PRO A 434 -8.58 25.76 24.99
CA PRO A 434 -8.72 26.96 25.86
C PRO A 434 -9.85 26.82 26.90
N SER A 435 -10.82 25.94 26.63
CA SER A 435 -11.95 25.68 27.55
C SER A 435 -11.59 24.73 28.67
N LYS A 436 -10.49 24.00 28.54
CA LYS A 436 -9.98 23.01 29.53
C LYS A 436 -10.97 21.88 29.83
N ASP A 437 -11.73 21.45 28.82
CA ASP A 437 -12.81 20.48 28.98
C ASP A 437 -12.63 19.20 28.15
N VAL A 438 -11.66 19.15 27.22
CA VAL A 438 -11.39 18.02 26.34
C VAL A 438 -10.08 17.31 26.71
N VAL A 439 -9.00 18.06 26.85
CA VAL A 439 -7.68 17.49 27.18
C VAL A 439 -7.65 17.11 28.66
N ASP A 440 -7.58 15.83 28.95
CA ASP A 440 -7.49 15.30 30.31
C ASP A 440 -6.17 14.54 30.58
N MET A 441 -5.42 14.23 29.51
CA MET A 441 -4.09 13.63 29.59
C MET A 441 -3.12 14.33 28.64
N VAL A 442 -1.86 14.44 29.06
CA VAL A 442 -0.77 14.95 28.23
C VAL A 442 0.44 14.06 28.36
N GLN A 443 0.88 13.53 27.23
CA GLN A 443 2.09 12.73 27.10
C GLN A 443 3.27 13.69 26.83
N VAL A 444 4.26 13.66 27.73
CA VAL A 444 5.47 14.49 27.65
C VAL A 444 6.60 13.66 27.06
N GLY A 445 6.73 13.72 25.73
CA GLY A 445 7.67 12.91 24.94
C GLY A 445 7.08 11.59 24.48
N ASN A 446 7.50 11.12 23.31
CA ASN A 446 7.11 9.85 22.72
C ASN A 446 8.27 8.87 22.74
N GLU A 447 8.04 7.66 23.29
CA GLU A 447 9.01 6.54 23.36
C GLU A 447 10.41 6.95 23.86
N THR A 448 10.45 7.66 24.96
CA THR A 448 11.65 8.35 25.46
C THR A 448 12.68 7.44 26.14
N THR A 449 12.65 6.14 25.90
CA THR A 449 13.53 5.16 26.56
C THR A 449 15.03 5.48 26.39
N GLY A 450 15.44 5.88 25.18
CA GLY A 450 16.83 6.13 24.82
C GLY A 450 17.28 7.60 24.86
N GLY A 451 16.33 8.54 25.02
CA GLY A 451 16.63 9.98 24.99
C GLY A 451 15.38 10.84 25.07
N PHE A 452 15.55 12.16 25.25
CA PHE A 452 14.47 13.15 25.21
C PHE A 452 15.06 14.53 24.86
N ILE A 453 14.56 15.16 23.80
CA ILE A 453 14.99 16.50 23.32
C ILE A 453 16.51 16.58 23.14
N GLY A 454 17.11 15.54 22.55
CA GLY A 454 18.58 15.44 22.34
C GLY A 454 19.39 15.11 23.59
N GLU A 455 18.80 15.00 24.78
CA GLU A 455 19.47 14.55 26.02
C GLU A 455 19.38 13.02 26.12
N THR A 456 20.50 12.38 26.49
CA THR A 456 20.59 10.92 26.73
C THR A 456 20.99 10.61 28.18
N ASN A 457 21.38 11.61 28.95
CA ASN A 457 21.64 11.44 30.39
C ASN A 457 20.32 11.42 31.15
N VAL A 458 20.08 10.36 31.92
CA VAL A 458 18.82 10.14 32.65
C VAL A 458 18.43 11.32 33.54
N SER A 459 19.39 11.89 34.30
CA SER A 459 19.09 13.03 35.15
C SER A 459 18.68 14.29 34.36
N ASN A 460 19.33 14.53 33.20
CA ASN A 460 18.95 15.63 32.33
C ASN A 460 17.54 15.41 31.73
N MET A 461 17.25 14.19 31.31
CA MET A 461 15.90 13.83 30.82
C MET A 461 14.84 14.05 31.91
N CYS A 462 15.11 13.64 33.14
CA CYS A 462 14.21 13.86 34.26
C CYS A 462 13.98 15.34 34.60
N VAL A 463 15.01 16.20 34.41
CA VAL A 463 14.85 17.66 34.49
C VAL A 463 13.86 18.17 33.43
N LEU A 464 13.94 17.64 32.21
CA LEU A 464 13.02 18.02 31.13
C LEU A 464 11.62 17.45 31.36
N PHE A 465 11.47 16.19 31.79
CA PHE A 465 10.16 15.65 32.17
C PHE A 465 9.49 16.48 33.25
N SER A 466 10.23 16.89 34.28
CA SER A 466 9.72 17.77 35.34
C SER A 466 9.28 19.13 34.80
N ALA A 467 10.00 19.69 33.83
CA ALA A 467 9.63 20.94 33.18
C ALA A 467 8.36 20.81 32.34
N GLY A 468 8.24 19.73 31.58
CA GLY A 468 7.03 19.42 30.83
C GLY A 468 5.82 19.20 31.73
N ALA A 469 5.98 18.40 32.80
CA ALA A 469 4.94 18.20 33.81
C ALA A 469 4.47 19.52 34.45
N ALA A 470 5.40 20.39 34.80
CA ALA A 470 5.08 21.71 35.32
C ALA A 470 4.29 22.58 34.33
N GLY A 471 4.61 22.49 33.02
CA GLY A 471 3.85 23.15 31.96
C GLY A 471 2.41 22.62 31.86
N VAL A 472 2.21 21.31 31.93
CA VAL A 472 0.87 20.70 31.97
C VAL A 472 0.07 21.19 33.19
N LYS A 473 0.66 21.13 34.36
CA LYS A 473 -0.01 21.56 35.62
C LYS A 473 -0.25 23.08 35.68
N THR A 474 0.56 23.90 34.99
CA THR A 474 0.32 25.34 34.80
C THR A 474 -0.89 25.56 33.91
N TYR A 475 -1.08 24.79 32.86
CA TYR A 475 -2.27 24.84 32.03
C TYR A 475 -3.51 24.42 32.83
N ASN A 476 -3.51 23.23 33.41
CA ASN A 476 -4.60 22.73 34.24
C ASN A 476 -4.07 21.67 35.24
N PRO A 477 -4.20 21.91 36.58
CA PRO A 477 -3.69 20.98 37.60
C PRO A 477 -4.39 19.61 37.58
N ASP A 478 -5.60 19.51 37.02
CA ASP A 478 -6.38 18.25 36.97
C ASP A 478 -5.98 17.34 35.82
N VAL A 479 -5.27 17.87 34.81
CA VAL A 479 -4.80 17.08 33.67
C VAL A 479 -3.70 16.11 34.09
N LYS A 480 -3.82 14.84 33.69
CA LYS A 480 -2.84 13.81 33.99
C LYS A 480 -1.58 13.94 33.13
N VAL A 481 -0.43 13.82 33.77
CA VAL A 481 0.89 13.80 33.09
C VAL A 481 1.27 12.37 32.80
N VAL A 482 1.53 12.06 31.53
CA VAL A 482 1.93 10.74 31.03
C VAL A 482 3.39 10.79 30.61
N ILE A 483 4.21 9.85 31.07
CA ILE A 483 5.56 9.59 30.54
C ILE A 483 5.51 8.27 29.77
N HIS A 484 6.04 8.27 28.55
CA HIS A 484 5.95 7.18 27.61
C HIS A 484 7.32 6.57 27.29
N VAL A 485 7.43 5.26 27.54
CA VAL A 485 8.61 4.43 27.22
C VAL A 485 8.20 3.26 26.33
N GLU A 486 9.15 2.48 25.80
CA GLU A 486 8.88 1.32 24.96
C GLU A 486 9.57 0.05 25.49
N SER A 487 9.42 -1.08 24.79
CA SER A 487 10.09 -2.35 25.10
C SER A 487 9.85 -2.88 26.53
N PRO A 488 8.60 -3.07 26.98
CA PRO A 488 8.31 -3.55 28.33
C PRO A 488 8.97 -4.91 28.63
N HIS A 489 9.17 -5.77 27.61
CA HIS A 489 9.84 -7.06 27.73
C HIS A 489 11.31 -6.97 28.22
N LYS A 490 11.94 -5.81 28.08
CA LYS A 490 13.31 -5.53 28.58
C LYS A 490 13.31 -4.97 30.00
N GLY A 491 12.16 -4.87 30.67
CA GLY A 491 12.03 -4.28 31.99
C GLY A 491 12.12 -2.75 32.01
N THR A 492 11.91 -2.10 30.87
CA THR A 492 12.08 -0.64 30.72
C THR A 492 11.12 0.15 31.59
N MET A 493 9.87 -0.32 31.76
CA MET A 493 8.89 0.37 32.60
C MET A 493 9.34 0.43 34.07
N VAL A 494 9.74 -0.70 34.64
CA VAL A 494 10.23 -0.75 36.04
C VAL A 494 11.49 0.08 36.21
N THR A 495 12.42 0.01 35.26
CA THR A 495 13.66 0.81 35.27
C THR A 495 13.34 2.32 35.24
N TRP A 496 12.44 2.75 34.33
CA TRP A 496 12.09 4.16 34.23
C TRP A 496 11.25 4.64 35.40
N ALA A 497 10.35 3.83 35.95
CA ALA A 497 9.64 4.19 37.19
C ALA A 497 10.62 4.50 38.33
N GLY A 498 11.69 3.70 38.50
CA GLY A 498 12.75 3.97 39.44
C GLY A 498 13.51 5.27 39.14
N ASN A 499 13.94 5.49 37.89
CA ASN A 499 14.63 6.71 37.48
C ASN A 499 13.79 7.97 37.76
N LEU A 500 12.51 7.94 37.43
CA LEU A 500 11.60 9.06 37.62
C LEU A 500 11.39 9.35 39.12
N GLN A 501 11.25 8.31 39.94
CA GLN A 501 11.13 8.44 41.40
C GLN A 501 12.40 9.02 42.02
N ASP A 502 13.58 8.50 41.66
CA ASP A 502 14.88 8.94 42.21
C ASP A 502 15.19 10.41 41.86
N ASN A 503 14.64 10.91 40.74
CA ASN A 503 14.78 12.29 40.32
C ASN A 503 13.57 13.17 40.66
N ASN A 504 12.61 12.66 41.44
CA ASN A 504 11.42 13.37 41.91
C ASN A 504 10.58 13.99 40.76
N VAL A 505 10.41 13.27 39.65
CA VAL A 505 9.55 13.70 38.55
C VAL A 505 8.08 13.56 38.98
N ASP A 506 7.32 14.65 38.87
CA ASP A 506 5.88 14.66 39.16
C ASP A 506 5.09 14.24 37.92
N TYR A 507 4.69 12.96 37.87
CA TYR A 507 3.88 12.39 36.81
C TYR A 507 2.78 11.49 37.38
N ASP A 508 1.72 11.29 36.62
CA ASP A 508 0.55 10.51 37.04
C ASP A 508 0.61 9.07 36.48
N ILE A 509 0.93 8.92 35.19
CA ILE A 509 0.81 7.66 34.44
C ILE A 509 2.16 7.32 33.77
N LEU A 510 2.60 6.07 33.90
CA LEU A 510 3.68 5.53 33.10
C LEU A 510 3.11 4.68 31.96
N ALA A 511 3.31 5.12 30.74
CA ALA A 511 2.78 4.46 29.55
C ALA A 511 3.85 3.69 28.79
N THR A 512 3.42 2.69 28.02
CA THR A 512 4.31 1.94 27.13
C THR A 512 3.67 1.68 25.76
N SER A 513 4.51 1.56 24.72
CA SER A 513 4.14 0.87 23.49
C SER A 513 4.17 -0.63 23.72
N TYR A 514 3.11 -1.33 23.29
CA TYR A 514 3.05 -2.78 23.30
C TYR A 514 2.60 -3.28 21.93
N TYR A 515 3.56 -3.75 21.14
CA TYR A 515 3.31 -4.42 19.87
C TYR A 515 3.69 -5.89 20.03
N PRO A 516 2.74 -6.83 19.95
CA PRO A 516 2.99 -8.24 20.23
C PRO A 516 4.06 -8.89 19.34
N TYR A 517 4.39 -8.25 18.21
CA TYR A 517 5.39 -8.72 17.26
C TYR A 517 6.83 -8.71 17.81
N TRP A 518 7.15 -7.77 18.74
CA TRP A 518 8.52 -7.57 19.25
C TRP A 518 8.60 -7.09 20.69
N HIS A 519 7.48 -6.87 21.39
CA HIS A 519 7.48 -6.37 22.77
C HIS A 519 7.19 -7.43 23.84
N GLY A 520 7.37 -8.72 23.50
CA GLY A 520 7.20 -9.84 24.41
C GLY A 520 5.74 -10.23 24.64
N THR A 521 5.49 -11.03 25.69
CA THR A 521 4.19 -11.62 25.98
C THR A 521 3.30 -10.71 26.83
N LEU A 522 1.99 -10.94 26.78
CA LEU A 522 1.01 -10.29 27.66
C LEU A 522 1.30 -10.55 29.16
N ASP A 523 1.80 -11.73 29.53
CA ASP A 523 2.20 -12.03 30.90
C ASP A 523 3.36 -11.14 31.36
N ASN A 524 4.33 -10.90 30.48
CA ASN A 524 5.43 -9.99 30.78
C ASN A 524 4.92 -8.54 30.95
N LEU A 525 4.05 -8.08 30.06
CA LEU A 525 3.43 -6.76 30.18
C LEU A 525 2.68 -6.59 31.50
N LYS A 526 1.86 -7.59 31.87
CA LYS A 526 1.13 -7.64 33.15
C LYS A 526 2.07 -7.52 34.34
N GLN A 527 3.15 -8.29 34.35
CA GLN A 527 4.16 -8.24 35.43
C GLN A 527 4.80 -6.85 35.55
N GLN A 528 5.13 -6.20 34.44
CA GLN A 528 5.66 -4.83 34.44
C GLN A 528 4.65 -3.85 35.06
N PHE A 529 3.39 -3.91 34.65
CA PHE A 529 2.30 -3.07 35.13
C PHE A 529 2.07 -3.25 36.64
N GLU A 530 1.91 -4.49 37.10
CA GLU A 530 1.75 -4.82 38.53
C GLU A 530 2.94 -4.32 39.37
N THR A 531 4.17 -4.43 38.84
CA THR A 531 5.36 -3.94 39.54
C THR A 531 5.35 -2.41 39.66
N VAL A 532 5.04 -1.69 38.59
CA VAL A 532 4.96 -0.22 38.62
C VAL A 532 3.89 0.24 39.59
N LYS A 533 2.70 -0.33 39.54
CA LYS A 533 1.59 0.01 40.45
C LYS A 533 1.92 -0.28 41.91
N ASN A 534 2.39 -1.48 42.22
CA ASN A 534 2.59 -1.93 43.60
C ASN A 534 3.82 -1.29 44.26
N THR A 535 4.87 -1.00 43.48
CA THR A 535 6.15 -0.49 43.99
C THR A 535 6.24 1.03 43.96
N TYR A 536 5.79 1.62 42.83
CA TYR A 536 5.95 3.06 42.56
C TYR A 536 4.65 3.84 42.73
N HIS A 537 3.51 3.16 42.89
CA HIS A 537 2.19 3.73 43.08
C HIS A 537 1.78 4.71 41.95
N LYS A 538 2.08 4.33 40.72
CA LYS A 538 1.73 5.06 39.52
C LYS A 538 0.71 4.28 38.69
N ASP A 539 -0.18 5.00 38.05
CA ASP A 539 -1.07 4.41 37.06
C ASP A 539 -0.25 3.95 35.83
N VAL A 540 -0.77 2.96 35.11
CA VAL A 540 -0.11 2.38 33.93
C VAL A 540 -1.04 2.40 32.73
N MET A 541 -0.48 2.49 31.54
CA MET A 541 -1.26 2.56 30.29
C MET A 541 -0.47 1.93 29.13
N VAL A 542 -1.18 1.27 28.23
CA VAL A 542 -0.69 1.01 26.88
C VAL A 542 -1.05 2.23 26.02
N ALA A 543 -0.05 3.02 25.64
CA ALA A 543 -0.25 4.20 24.78
C ALA A 543 -0.36 3.85 23.31
N GLU A 544 0.31 2.77 22.89
CA GLU A 544 0.34 2.31 21.51
C GLU A 544 0.25 0.81 21.42
N THR A 545 -0.61 0.33 20.54
CA THR A 545 -0.70 -1.08 20.13
C THR A 545 -1.34 -1.18 18.76
N SER A 546 -1.08 -2.29 18.09
CA SER A 546 -1.82 -2.69 16.90
C SER A 546 -1.72 -4.21 16.74
N TYR A 547 -2.64 -4.78 15.97
CA TYR A 547 -2.54 -6.15 15.48
C TYR A 547 -3.00 -6.18 14.03
N ALA A 548 -2.21 -6.77 13.15
CA ALA A 548 -2.57 -6.88 11.74
C ALA A 548 -3.69 -7.92 11.55
N TYR A 549 -4.68 -7.61 10.74
CA TYR A 549 -5.69 -8.58 10.32
C TYR A 549 -5.29 -9.33 9.04
N THR A 550 -4.27 -8.84 8.34
CA THR A 550 -3.66 -9.47 7.17
C THR A 550 -2.17 -9.14 7.11
N LEU A 551 -1.39 -9.95 6.42
CA LEU A 551 0.02 -9.67 6.10
C LEU A 551 0.20 -9.21 4.64
N GLU A 552 -0.91 -9.10 3.90
CA GLU A 552 -0.88 -8.63 2.52
C GLU A 552 -0.50 -7.16 2.42
N ASP A 553 0.25 -6.84 1.37
CA ASP A 553 0.62 -5.48 1.02
C ASP A 553 -0.39 -4.94 -0.01
N SER A 554 -1.19 -3.95 0.38
CA SER A 554 -2.23 -3.37 -0.47
C SER A 554 -1.82 -2.07 -1.18
N ASP A 555 -0.64 -1.49 -0.84
CA ASP A 555 -0.25 -0.16 -1.31
C ASP A 555 1.15 -0.11 -1.96
N GLY A 556 1.85 -1.25 -2.03
CA GLY A 556 3.20 -1.35 -2.59
C GLY A 556 4.31 -0.74 -1.72
N HIS A 557 4.00 -0.39 -0.47
CA HIS A 557 4.97 0.00 0.55
C HIS A 557 5.20 -1.15 1.53
N ASP A 558 6.46 -1.43 1.81
CA ASP A 558 6.86 -2.48 2.75
C ASP A 558 6.08 -2.40 4.07
N ASN A 559 5.26 -3.39 4.37
CA ASN A 559 4.58 -3.51 5.66
C ASN A 559 5.58 -3.62 6.80
N THR A 560 5.33 -2.92 7.90
CA THR A 560 6.14 -3.04 9.13
C THR A 560 6.01 -4.44 9.73
N VAL A 561 4.82 -5.04 9.63
CA VAL A 561 4.52 -6.40 10.10
C VAL A 561 4.41 -7.33 8.91
N ARG A 562 5.29 -8.33 8.85
CA ARG A 562 5.36 -9.32 7.76
C ARG A 562 5.75 -10.69 8.28
N VAL A 563 5.61 -11.72 7.45
CA VAL A 563 6.03 -13.09 7.79
C VAL A 563 7.50 -13.10 8.23
N GLY A 564 7.79 -13.72 9.36
CA GLY A 564 9.14 -13.84 9.91
C GLY A 564 9.57 -12.73 10.89
N ASN A 565 8.75 -11.72 11.16
CA ASN A 565 9.04 -10.69 12.17
C ASN A 565 8.78 -11.17 13.63
N ASN A 566 8.82 -12.47 13.87
CA ASN A 566 8.62 -13.06 15.20
C ASN A 566 9.92 -13.05 16.00
N ASP A 567 10.51 -11.88 16.26
CA ASP A 567 11.73 -11.75 17.03
C ASP A 567 11.44 -11.57 18.53
N ASN A 568 12.30 -12.18 19.36
CA ASN A 568 12.43 -11.90 20.78
C ASN A 568 11.23 -12.24 21.69
N GLY A 569 10.52 -13.34 21.45
CA GLY A 569 9.43 -13.78 22.32
C GLY A 569 8.12 -13.04 22.06
N ALA A 570 7.89 -12.73 20.80
CA ALA A 570 6.65 -12.15 20.31
C ALA A 570 5.44 -13.03 20.69
N ASP A 571 4.33 -12.38 21.06
CA ASP A 571 3.06 -13.04 21.34
C ASP A 571 2.12 -12.91 20.12
N THR A 572 2.49 -13.56 19.03
CA THR A 572 1.71 -13.63 17.79
C THR A 572 1.01 -14.97 17.64
N THR A 573 0.39 -15.44 18.72
CA THR A 573 -0.33 -16.72 18.74
C THR A 573 -1.67 -16.65 18.03
N GLU A 574 -2.24 -15.46 17.89
CA GLU A 574 -3.47 -15.28 17.13
C GLU A 574 -3.17 -15.20 15.63
N PRO A 575 -3.98 -15.80 14.75
CA PRO A 575 -3.76 -15.71 13.32
C PRO A 575 -3.97 -14.27 12.81
N PHE A 576 -3.29 -13.90 11.71
CA PHE A 576 -3.48 -12.61 11.05
C PHE A 576 -4.77 -12.62 10.22
N THR A 577 -5.89 -12.51 10.89
CA THR A 577 -7.26 -12.44 10.36
C THR A 577 -8.05 -11.42 11.18
N GLU A 578 -9.22 -11.01 10.71
CA GLU A 578 -10.11 -10.10 11.44
C GLU A 578 -10.48 -10.67 12.83
N GLN A 579 -10.77 -11.97 12.90
CA GLN A 579 -11.00 -12.66 14.17
C GLN A 579 -9.77 -12.65 15.07
N GLY A 580 -8.59 -12.91 14.51
CA GLY A 580 -7.33 -12.91 15.26
C GLY A 580 -6.97 -11.52 15.77
N GLN A 581 -7.16 -10.47 14.96
CA GLN A 581 -7.00 -9.07 15.39
C GLN A 581 -7.92 -8.74 16.57
N ALA A 582 -9.20 -9.06 16.43
CA ALA A 582 -10.18 -8.81 17.49
C ALA A 582 -9.86 -9.57 18.79
N THR A 583 -9.40 -10.83 18.68
CA THR A 583 -9.00 -11.66 19.82
C THR A 583 -7.74 -11.09 20.50
N ALA A 584 -6.72 -10.72 19.73
CA ALA A 584 -5.47 -10.14 20.25
C ALA A 584 -5.74 -8.82 21.01
N ILE A 585 -6.50 -7.92 20.43
CA ILE A 585 -6.87 -6.65 21.08
C ILE A 585 -7.72 -6.89 22.32
N ARG A 586 -8.70 -7.79 22.25
CA ARG A 586 -9.52 -8.17 23.41
C ARG A 586 -8.65 -8.76 24.54
N ASN A 587 -7.68 -9.60 24.23
CA ASN A 587 -6.79 -10.20 25.21
C ASN A 587 -5.88 -9.16 25.87
N LEU A 588 -5.39 -8.19 25.09
CA LEU A 588 -4.64 -7.05 25.63
C LEU A 588 -5.50 -6.20 26.60
N ILE A 589 -6.72 -5.84 26.20
CA ILE A 589 -7.64 -5.10 27.08
C ILE A 589 -7.87 -5.86 28.39
N ASN A 590 -8.09 -7.18 28.32
CA ASN A 590 -8.26 -8.01 29.51
C ASN A 590 -7.01 -8.01 30.41
N THR A 591 -5.82 -8.12 29.82
CA THR A 591 -4.54 -8.09 30.54
C THR A 591 -4.32 -6.78 31.27
N VAL A 592 -4.59 -5.65 30.58
CA VAL A 592 -4.49 -4.31 31.19
C VAL A 592 -5.51 -4.15 32.33
N ASN A 593 -6.76 -4.58 32.12
CA ASN A 593 -7.82 -4.54 33.13
C ASN A 593 -7.49 -5.40 34.37
N GLU A 594 -6.87 -6.57 34.20
CA GLU A 594 -6.46 -7.43 35.30
C GLU A 594 -5.25 -6.90 36.08
N ALA A 595 -4.37 -6.15 35.40
CA ALA A 595 -3.25 -5.47 36.07
C ALA A 595 -3.70 -4.26 36.89
N GLY A 596 -4.97 -3.84 36.74
CA GLY A 596 -5.65 -2.81 37.48
C GLY A 596 -5.49 -1.45 36.92
#